data_df4fc2ec64d79947f80a86e32248c258
#
_entry.id   df4fc2ec64d79947f80a86e32248c258
#
_cell.length_a   1.000
_cell.length_b   1.000
_cell.length_c   1.000
_cell.angle_alpha   90.00
_cell.angle_beta   90.00
_cell.angle_gamma   90.00
#
_symmetry.space_group_name_H-M   'P 1'
#
loop_
_entity.id
_entity.type
_entity.pdbx_description
1 polymer ?
#
loop_
_entity_poly.entity_id
_entity_poly.type
_entity_poly.pdbx_seq_one_letter_code
_entity_poly.pdbx_strand_id
1 'polypeptide(L)'
;MAELYMARTCKHGVLRVVGGDPWEHSGEILITPANNRLSGREGMDALIHAKAGQAMTDATRNICLEQRKVNAPPCAVTTNVVTSPFDLSDRFTHVIHAVGPDCRRPNQDEQRRELLPETYANIFARIHELGNVRTVVAPPISMGVFAYPHREGAKLTLDIILGHLDADEHPGFEEFLLVVKDRNFIMNMRTVYRENEDQFPGMDTTGA
;
A
#
# COMPACT_ATOMS: atom_id res chain seq x y z
N MET A 1 10.20 16.15 -10.85
CA MET A 1 8.86 16.08 -10.19
C MET A 1 8.21 14.77 -10.63
N ALA A 2 7.58 14.03 -9.70
CA ALA A 2 6.83 12.83 -10.06
C ALA A 2 5.65 13.19 -10.97
N GLU A 3 5.36 12.34 -11.95
CA GLU A 3 4.24 12.52 -12.86
C GLU A 3 2.93 12.25 -12.11
N LEU A 4 2.01 13.21 -12.09
CA LEU A 4 0.68 13.04 -11.51
C LEU A 4 -0.24 12.40 -12.55
N TYR A 5 -0.85 11.27 -12.22
CA TYR A 5 -1.76 10.55 -13.11
C TYR A 5 -3.23 10.80 -12.79
N MET A 6 -3.57 10.83 -11.51
CA MET A 6 -4.94 11.01 -11.03
C MET A 6 -4.90 11.70 -9.67
N ALA A 7 -5.90 12.54 -9.37
CA ALA A 7 -6.10 13.11 -8.05
C ALA A 7 -7.60 13.29 -7.76
N ARG A 8 -7.99 13.11 -6.50
CA ARG A 8 -9.34 13.42 -6.03
C ARG A 8 -9.30 13.99 -4.62
N THR A 9 -9.94 15.14 -4.44
CA THR A 9 -10.24 15.68 -3.12
C THR A 9 -11.49 14.98 -2.58
N CYS A 10 -11.37 14.41 -1.41
CA CYS A 10 -12.38 13.68 -0.67
C CYS A 10 -12.85 14.50 0.54
N LYS A 11 -13.81 13.97 1.31
CA LYS A 11 -14.35 14.62 2.50
C LYS A 11 -13.27 14.95 3.55
N HIS A 12 -12.33 14.05 3.76
CA HIS A 12 -11.32 14.16 4.81
C HIS A 12 -9.87 14.21 4.32
N GLY A 13 -9.65 14.26 3.00
CA GLY A 13 -8.30 14.28 2.49
C GLY A 13 -8.22 14.16 0.97
N VAL A 14 -7.05 13.81 0.47
CA VAL A 14 -6.78 13.73 -0.97
C VAL A 14 -6.14 12.39 -1.32
N LEU A 15 -6.66 11.74 -2.35
CA LEU A 15 -5.94 10.68 -3.05
C LEU A 15 -5.15 11.30 -4.20
N ARG A 16 -3.85 10.98 -4.28
CA ARG A 16 -3.04 11.22 -5.47
C ARG A 16 -2.42 9.93 -5.97
N VAL A 17 -2.51 9.70 -7.27
CA VAL A 17 -1.83 8.60 -7.97
C VAL A 17 -0.70 9.20 -8.78
N VAL A 18 0.52 8.84 -8.45
CA VAL A 18 1.74 9.40 -9.05
C VAL A 18 2.68 8.31 -9.56
N GLY A 19 3.51 8.66 -10.53
CA GLY A 19 4.59 7.80 -10.99
C GLY A 19 5.83 7.91 -10.11
N GLY A 20 6.67 6.89 -10.16
CA GLY A 20 7.99 6.94 -9.52
C GLY A 20 8.24 5.82 -8.52
N ASP A 21 9.16 6.06 -7.64
CA ASP A 21 9.59 5.15 -6.59
C ASP A 21 9.11 5.65 -5.22
N PRO A 22 8.46 4.81 -4.38
CA PRO A 22 7.87 5.25 -3.10
C PRO A 22 8.87 5.95 -2.16
N TRP A 23 10.12 5.51 -2.13
CA TRP A 23 11.18 6.10 -1.28
C TRP A 23 11.67 7.48 -1.75
N GLU A 24 11.24 7.98 -2.91
CA GLU A 24 11.54 9.34 -3.39
C GLU A 24 10.55 10.38 -2.87
N HIS A 25 9.45 9.93 -2.28
CA HIS A 25 8.44 10.76 -1.65
C HIS A 25 8.70 10.92 -0.15
N SER A 26 7.87 11.71 0.52
CA SER A 26 7.95 11.93 1.98
C SER A 26 6.56 11.89 2.58
N GLY A 27 6.47 11.44 3.82
CA GLY A 27 5.24 11.34 4.60
C GLY A 27 5.55 10.71 5.96
N GLU A 28 4.57 10.56 6.80
CA GLU A 28 4.79 9.89 8.08
C GLU A 28 4.87 8.36 7.90
N ILE A 29 4.11 7.82 6.94
CA ILE A 29 4.03 6.37 6.72
C ILE A 29 4.49 6.01 5.31
N LEU A 30 5.40 5.05 5.23
CA LEU A 30 5.68 4.29 4.01
C LEU A 30 5.09 2.88 4.16
N ILE A 31 4.24 2.46 3.22
CA ILE A 31 3.75 1.08 3.17
C ILE A 31 4.64 0.28 2.22
N THR A 32 5.04 -0.93 2.64
CA THR A 32 5.73 -1.89 1.78
C THR A 32 4.89 -3.16 1.61
N PRO A 33 4.68 -3.63 0.35
CA PRO A 33 3.92 -4.85 0.06
C PRO A 33 4.79 -6.07 0.35
N ALA A 34 4.80 -6.49 1.61
CA ALA A 34 5.62 -7.58 2.13
C ALA A 34 5.03 -8.96 1.83
N ASN A 35 5.84 -9.99 1.98
CA ASN A 35 5.36 -11.37 2.06
C ASN A 35 5.25 -11.82 3.53
N ASN A 36 4.57 -12.95 3.76
CA ASN A 36 4.31 -13.50 5.09
C ASN A 36 5.57 -13.88 5.90
N ARG A 37 6.75 -13.86 5.27
CA ARG A 37 8.05 -14.10 5.92
C ARG A 37 8.80 -12.80 6.19
N LEU A 38 8.28 -11.66 5.76
CA LEU A 38 8.92 -10.34 5.86
C LEU A 38 10.36 -10.36 5.29
N SER A 39 10.55 -11.07 4.18
CA SER A 39 11.90 -11.40 3.72
C SER A 39 12.64 -10.26 3.01
N GLY A 40 11.92 -9.26 2.52
CA GLY A 40 12.51 -8.15 1.75
C GLY A 40 13.27 -8.60 0.50
N ARG A 41 12.84 -9.68 -0.18
CA ARG A 41 13.62 -10.31 -1.26
C ARG A 41 12.99 -10.24 -2.63
N GLU A 42 11.74 -9.80 -2.75
CA GLU A 42 11.01 -9.82 -4.01
C GLU A 42 10.29 -8.48 -4.26
N GLY A 43 10.25 -8.09 -5.53
CA GLY A 43 9.44 -6.97 -5.99
C GLY A 43 9.75 -5.62 -5.33
N MET A 44 8.72 -4.85 -5.06
CA MET A 44 8.84 -3.53 -4.45
C MET A 44 9.39 -3.58 -3.02
N ASP A 45 9.03 -4.62 -2.25
CA ASP A 45 9.53 -4.85 -0.89
C ASP A 45 11.06 -4.95 -0.85
N ALA A 46 11.67 -5.69 -1.80
CA ALA A 46 13.12 -5.80 -1.91
C ALA A 46 13.80 -4.44 -2.18
N LEU A 47 13.19 -3.61 -3.01
CA LEU A 47 13.72 -2.29 -3.34
C LEU A 47 13.63 -1.34 -2.14
N ILE A 48 12.52 -1.36 -1.40
CA ILE A 48 12.34 -0.58 -0.18
C ILE A 48 13.35 -1.02 0.88
N HIS A 49 13.53 -2.34 1.11
CA HIS A 49 14.54 -2.86 2.02
C HIS A 49 15.97 -2.42 1.64
N ALA A 50 16.31 -2.45 0.35
CA ALA A 50 17.61 -2.00 -0.14
C ALA A 50 17.85 -0.50 0.12
N LYS A 51 16.81 0.32 0.09
CA LYS A 51 16.88 1.77 0.36
C LYS A 51 16.89 2.09 1.86
N ALA A 52 16.16 1.33 2.65
CA ALA A 52 16.11 1.48 4.11
C ALA A 52 17.34 0.87 4.83
N GLY A 53 18.18 0.14 4.12
CA GLY A 53 19.43 -0.39 4.63
C GLY A 53 19.33 -1.73 5.37
N GLN A 54 20.48 -2.25 5.78
CA GLN A 54 20.60 -3.56 6.43
C GLN A 54 19.81 -3.65 7.74
N ALA A 55 19.69 -2.53 8.46
CA ALA A 55 19.00 -2.48 9.74
C ALA A 55 17.51 -2.84 9.63
N MET A 56 16.82 -2.48 8.52
CA MET A 56 15.45 -2.91 8.26
C MET A 56 15.37 -4.43 8.07
N THR A 57 16.30 -5.01 7.31
CA THR A 57 16.35 -6.46 7.09
C THR A 57 16.61 -7.22 8.38
N ASP A 58 17.45 -6.69 9.26
CA ASP A 58 17.71 -7.30 10.57
C ASP A 58 16.50 -7.17 11.51
N ALA A 59 15.81 -6.03 11.51
CA ALA A 59 14.58 -5.85 12.29
C ALA A 59 13.48 -6.84 11.86
N THR A 60 13.21 -6.97 10.57
CA THR A 60 12.21 -7.93 10.07
C THR A 60 12.63 -9.38 10.33
N ARG A 61 13.93 -9.69 10.23
CA ARG A 61 14.46 -11.01 10.62
C ARG A 61 14.22 -11.31 12.10
N ASN A 62 14.43 -10.34 12.99
CA ASN A 62 14.18 -10.51 14.42
C ASN A 62 12.70 -10.78 14.70
N ILE A 63 11.78 -10.07 14.06
CA ILE A 63 10.33 -10.36 14.13
C ILE A 63 10.07 -11.81 13.71
N CYS A 64 10.67 -12.25 12.60
CA CYS A 64 10.54 -13.64 12.14
C CYS A 64 11.04 -14.66 13.15
N LEU A 65 12.16 -14.38 13.83
CA LEU A 65 12.72 -15.28 14.84
C LEU A 65 11.82 -15.37 16.08
N GLU A 66 11.27 -14.26 16.54
CA GLU A 66 10.34 -14.25 17.67
C GLU A 66 9.05 -15.03 17.37
N GLN A 67 8.46 -14.82 16.20
CA GLN A 67 7.25 -15.54 15.79
C GLN A 67 7.47 -17.06 15.64
N ARG A 68 8.66 -17.47 15.20
CA ARG A 68 9.01 -18.90 15.13
C ARG A 68 9.01 -19.60 16.50
N LYS A 69 9.36 -18.88 17.57
CA LYS A 69 9.34 -19.44 18.93
C LYS A 69 7.93 -19.86 19.37
N VAL A 70 6.90 -19.22 18.83
CA VAL A 70 5.50 -19.52 19.11
C VAL A 70 4.81 -20.25 17.96
N ASN A 71 5.59 -20.76 17.00
CA ASN A 71 5.13 -21.53 15.84
C ASN A 71 4.08 -20.78 14.98
N ALA A 72 4.19 -19.44 14.89
CA ALA A 72 3.32 -18.58 14.11
C ALA A 72 4.02 -18.04 12.85
N PRO A 73 3.29 -17.69 11.77
CA PRO A 73 3.88 -16.96 10.66
C PRO A 73 4.30 -15.58 11.12
N PRO A 74 5.44 -15.04 10.63
CA PRO A 74 5.90 -13.70 10.99
C PRO A 74 4.87 -12.59 10.75
N CYS A 75 4.14 -12.70 9.64
CA CYS A 75 3.03 -11.83 9.32
C CYS A 75 2.02 -12.62 8.48
N ALA A 76 0.80 -12.80 8.96
CA ALA A 76 -0.23 -13.51 8.21
C ALA A 76 -0.75 -12.65 7.04
N VAL A 77 -1.40 -13.27 6.05
CA VAL A 77 -2.15 -12.55 5.01
C VAL A 77 -3.19 -11.66 5.67
N THR A 78 -3.41 -10.49 5.11
CA THR A 78 -4.24 -9.38 5.59
C THR A 78 -3.66 -8.60 6.79
N THR A 79 -2.63 -9.11 7.47
CA THR A 79 -2.03 -8.42 8.63
C THR A 79 -0.82 -7.56 8.23
N ASN A 80 -0.31 -6.82 9.20
CA ASN A 80 0.86 -5.96 9.02
C ASN A 80 1.73 -5.91 10.28
N VAL A 81 2.99 -5.51 10.09
CA VAL A 81 3.90 -5.15 11.18
C VAL A 81 4.52 -3.79 10.91
N VAL A 82 4.93 -3.09 11.96
CA VAL A 82 5.53 -1.76 11.87
C VAL A 82 7.01 -1.84 12.26
N THR A 83 7.85 -1.14 11.50
CA THR A 83 9.26 -0.90 11.85
C THR A 83 9.60 0.57 11.77
N SER A 84 10.77 0.94 12.30
CA SER A 84 11.39 2.23 11.99
C SER A 84 11.74 2.30 10.50
N PRO A 85 11.86 3.49 9.92
CA PRO A 85 12.22 3.68 8.52
C PRO A 85 13.74 3.54 8.25
N PHE A 86 14.58 3.49 9.29
CA PHE A 86 16.04 3.36 9.23
C PHE A 86 16.68 4.42 8.32
N ASP A 87 17.37 4.04 7.23
CA ASP A 87 18.03 4.96 6.30
C ASP A 87 17.05 5.87 5.51
N LEU A 88 15.73 5.65 5.65
CA LEU A 88 14.68 6.50 5.11
C LEU A 88 14.09 7.48 6.16
N SER A 89 14.75 7.66 7.31
CA SER A 89 14.26 8.49 8.43
C SER A 89 14.23 9.99 8.15
N ASP A 90 14.89 10.45 7.08
CA ASP A 90 14.77 11.83 6.58
C ASP A 90 13.43 12.09 5.87
N ARG A 91 12.69 11.05 5.51
CA ARG A 91 11.45 11.10 4.71
C ARG A 91 10.24 10.53 5.41
N PHE A 92 10.42 9.53 6.27
CA PHE A 92 9.34 8.78 6.91
C PHE A 92 9.58 8.64 8.40
N THR A 93 8.50 8.44 9.16
CA THR A 93 8.57 8.12 10.60
C THR A 93 8.38 6.63 10.86
N HIS A 94 7.59 5.94 10.04
CA HIS A 94 7.31 4.51 10.19
C HIS A 94 7.22 3.83 8.82
N VAL A 95 7.52 2.52 8.83
CA VAL A 95 7.24 1.63 7.69
C VAL A 95 6.25 0.55 8.13
N ILE A 96 5.14 0.44 7.38
CA ILE A 96 4.14 -0.62 7.57
C ILE A 96 4.40 -1.72 6.53
N HIS A 97 4.81 -2.90 6.99
CA HIS A 97 4.99 -4.09 6.16
C HIS A 97 3.64 -4.81 6.08
N ALA A 98 2.92 -4.65 4.97
CA ALA A 98 1.58 -5.18 4.79
C ALA A 98 1.60 -6.42 3.89
N VAL A 99 0.93 -7.49 4.30
CA VAL A 99 0.84 -8.74 3.53
C VAL A 99 -0.54 -8.86 2.89
N GLY A 100 -0.61 -8.53 1.62
CA GLY A 100 -1.82 -8.75 0.81
C GLY A 100 -1.90 -10.17 0.23
N PRO A 101 -3.01 -10.50 -0.47
CA PRO A 101 -3.20 -11.80 -1.10
C PRO A 101 -2.17 -12.10 -2.18
N ASP A 102 -1.63 -13.33 -2.18
CA ASP A 102 -0.75 -13.87 -3.20
C ASP A 102 -1.58 -14.72 -4.19
N CYS A 103 -2.01 -14.11 -5.30
CA CYS A 103 -2.87 -14.74 -6.31
C CYS A 103 -2.18 -15.85 -7.12
N ARG A 104 -0.90 -16.12 -6.89
CA ARG A 104 -0.23 -17.33 -7.39
C ARG A 104 -0.62 -18.57 -6.59
N ARG A 105 -1.31 -18.40 -5.45
CA ARG A 105 -1.81 -19.46 -4.58
C ARG A 105 -3.32 -19.59 -4.77
N PRO A 106 -3.83 -20.77 -5.20
CA PRO A 106 -5.24 -20.95 -5.55
C PRO A 106 -6.22 -20.48 -4.45
N ASN A 107 -5.98 -20.85 -3.21
CA ASN A 107 -6.85 -20.48 -2.09
C ASN A 107 -6.88 -18.96 -1.81
N GLN A 108 -5.79 -18.24 -2.05
CA GLN A 108 -5.76 -16.78 -1.90
C GLN A 108 -6.31 -16.09 -3.15
N ASP A 109 -6.15 -16.67 -4.33
CA ASP A 109 -6.75 -16.15 -5.54
C ASP A 109 -8.27 -16.26 -5.52
N GLU A 110 -8.83 -17.35 -5.03
CA GLU A 110 -10.28 -17.53 -4.85
C GLU A 110 -10.88 -16.48 -3.89
N GLN A 111 -10.17 -16.14 -2.83
CA GLN A 111 -10.60 -15.20 -1.78
C GLN A 111 -10.07 -13.76 -1.98
N ARG A 112 -9.39 -13.46 -3.07
CA ARG A 112 -8.69 -12.17 -3.25
C ARG A 112 -9.55 -10.94 -3.08
N ARG A 113 -10.85 -11.03 -3.45
CA ARG A 113 -11.82 -9.92 -3.34
C ARG A 113 -12.20 -9.59 -1.90
N GLU A 114 -12.00 -10.53 -0.98
CA GLU A 114 -12.22 -10.35 0.45
C GLU A 114 -10.90 -9.96 1.13
N LEU A 115 -9.80 -10.64 0.76
CA LEU A 115 -8.49 -10.45 1.38
C LEU A 115 -7.86 -9.07 1.10
N LEU A 116 -8.05 -8.51 -0.11
CA LEU A 116 -7.46 -7.20 -0.42
C LEU A 116 -8.13 -6.05 0.37
N PRO A 117 -9.47 -5.95 0.45
CA PRO A 117 -10.14 -4.98 1.32
C PRO A 117 -9.77 -5.15 2.80
N GLU A 118 -9.71 -6.37 3.31
CA GLU A 118 -9.29 -6.65 4.68
C GLU A 118 -7.85 -6.20 4.93
N THR A 119 -6.95 -6.40 3.95
CA THR A 119 -5.57 -5.91 4.04
C THR A 119 -5.53 -4.39 4.22
N TYR A 120 -6.27 -3.64 3.42
CA TYR A 120 -6.34 -2.18 3.54
C TYR A 120 -7.02 -1.74 4.84
N ALA A 121 -8.10 -2.40 5.27
CA ALA A 121 -8.76 -2.11 6.54
C ALA A 121 -7.78 -2.23 7.72
N ASN A 122 -6.96 -3.29 7.75
CA ASN A 122 -5.95 -3.49 8.78
C ASN A 122 -4.78 -2.51 8.68
N ILE A 123 -4.44 -2.03 7.48
CA ILE A 123 -3.48 -0.94 7.29
C ILE A 123 -4.04 0.36 7.88
N PHE A 124 -5.28 0.73 7.56
CA PHE A 124 -5.92 1.95 8.05
C PHE A 124 -6.10 1.93 9.57
N ALA A 125 -6.50 0.79 10.15
CA ALA A 125 -6.55 0.62 11.60
C ALA A 125 -5.17 0.86 12.23
N ARG A 126 -4.10 0.33 11.64
CA ARG A 126 -2.73 0.55 12.11
C ARG A 126 -2.30 2.01 12.02
N ILE A 127 -2.63 2.71 10.93
CA ILE A 127 -2.36 4.14 10.78
C ILE A 127 -3.07 4.94 11.87
N HIS A 128 -4.32 4.61 12.15
CA HIS A 128 -5.11 5.25 13.21
C HIS A 128 -4.48 5.03 14.60
N GLU A 129 -4.01 3.82 14.90
CA GLU A 129 -3.30 3.50 16.15
C GLU A 129 -1.98 4.27 16.31
N LEU A 130 -1.24 4.49 15.23
CA LEU A 130 0.01 5.26 15.25
C LEU A 130 -0.24 6.75 15.52
N GLY A 131 -1.36 7.29 15.05
CA GLY A 131 -1.76 8.68 15.25
C GLY A 131 -0.82 9.71 14.62
N ASN A 132 -1.26 10.96 14.55
CA ASN A 132 -0.48 12.09 14.01
C ASN A 132 0.08 11.85 12.59
N VAL A 133 -0.68 11.15 11.75
CA VAL A 133 -0.32 10.87 10.37
C VAL A 133 -1.04 11.87 9.45
N ARG A 134 -0.29 12.53 8.58
CA ARG A 134 -0.84 13.41 7.54
C ARG A 134 -0.77 12.75 6.18
N THR A 135 0.39 12.21 5.82
CA THR A 135 0.66 11.65 4.51
C THR A 135 1.06 10.18 4.60
N VAL A 136 0.35 9.35 3.85
CA VAL A 136 0.64 7.92 3.65
C VAL A 136 1.16 7.73 2.23
N VAL A 137 2.32 7.12 2.10
CA VAL A 137 2.93 6.76 0.81
C VAL A 137 2.86 5.25 0.64
N ALA A 138 2.26 4.79 -0.44
CA ALA A 138 2.09 3.36 -0.70
C ALA A 138 2.25 3.00 -2.16
N PRO A 139 2.93 1.92 -2.51
CA PRO A 139 2.73 1.25 -3.79
C PRO A 139 1.44 0.43 -3.77
N PRO A 140 0.88 0.05 -4.94
CA PRO A 140 -0.27 -0.85 -5.00
C PRO A 140 0.02 -2.20 -4.36
N ILE A 141 -0.86 -2.64 -3.45
CA ILE A 141 -0.72 -3.91 -2.73
C ILE A 141 -1.09 -5.09 -3.63
N SER A 142 -0.28 -6.14 -3.62
CA SER A 142 -0.45 -7.40 -4.37
C SER A 142 -0.34 -7.30 -5.91
N MET A 143 -0.20 -6.11 -6.49
CA MET A 143 -0.26 -5.89 -7.95
C MET A 143 1.03 -6.24 -8.70
N GLY A 144 2.11 -6.54 -8.00
CA GLY A 144 3.39 -6.95 -8.60
C GLY A 144 3.57 -8.47 -8.57
N VAL A 145 4.56 -8.94 -7.80
CA VAL A 145 4.95 -10.37 -7.71
C VAL A 145 3.79 -11.28 -7.31
N PHE A 146 2.83 -10.80 -6.54
CA PHE A 146 1.65 -11.57 -6.11
C PHE A 146 0.57 -11.71 -7.17
N ALA A 147 0.76 -11.09 -8.34
CA ALA A 147 -0.03 -11.30 -9.56
C ALA A 147 -1.55 -11.09 -9.39
N TYR A 148 -1.96 -10.17 -8.54
CA TYR A 148 -3.38 -9.79 -8.46
C TYR A 148 -3.83 -9.24 -9.83
N PRO A 149 -5.02 -9.62 -10.37
CA PRO A 149 -5.50 -9.14 -11.65
C PRO A 149 -5.61 -7.61 -11.66
N HIS A 150 -4.83 -6.92 -12.50
CA HIS A 150 -4.63 -5.47 -12.43
C HIS A 150 -5.92 -4.66 -12.56
N ARG A 151 -6.85 -5.05 -13.45
CA ARG A 151 -8.10 -4.31 -13.64
C ARG A 151 -9.01 -4.39 -12.42
N GLU A 152 -9.15 -5.58 -11.83
CA GLU A 152 -9.92 -5.80 -10.62
C GLU A 152 -9.25 -5.10 -9.42
N GLY A 153 -7.95 -5.27 -9.29
CA GLY A 153 -7.18 -4.63 -8.23
C GLY A 153 -7.17 -3.10 -8.31
N ALA A 154 -7.13 -2.54 -9.51
CA ALA A 154 -7.23 -1.09 -9.72
C ALA A 154 -8.58 -0.55 -9.24
N LYS A 155 -9.69 -1.23 -9.59
CA LYS A 155 -11.03 -0.83 -9.12
C LYS A 155 -11.14 -0.91 -7.60
N LEU A 156 -10.78 -2.06 -7.02
CA LEU A 156 -10.85 -2.26 -5.57
C LEU A 156 -9.96 -1.27 -4.81
N THR A 157 -8.74 -0.99 -5.30
CA THR A 157 -7.85 -0.02 -4.67
C THR A 157 -8.46 1.39 -4.64
N LEU A 158 -9.07 1.83 -5.75
CA LEU A 158 -9.78 3.12 -5.79
C LEU A 158 -10.99 3.12 -4.86
N ASP A 159 -11.87 2.12 -4.95
CA ASP A 159 -13.07 2.00 -4.11
C ASP A 159 -12.72 2.05 -2.61
N ILE A 160 -11.69 1.31 -2.20
CA ILE A 160 -11.29 1.21 -0.79
C ILE A 160 -10.72 2.53 -0.28
N ILE A 161 -9.75 3.12 -1.00
CA ILE A 161 -9.06 4.33 -0.52
C ILE A 161 -10.03 5.51 -0.55
N LEU A 162 -10.80 5.67 -1.63
CA LEU A 162 -11.77 6.77 -1.73
C LEU A 162 -12.91 6.60 -0.74
N GLY A 163 -13.44 5.38 -0.57
CA GLY A 163 -14.47 5.10 0.42
C GLY A 163 -14.01 5.40 1.84
N HIS A 164 -12.74 5.13 2.16
CA HIS A 164 -12.16 5.46 3.47
C HIS A 164 -11.99 6.97 3.67
N LEU A 165 -11.52 7.70 2.64
CA LEU A 165 -11.36 9.16 2.70
C LEU A 165 -12.70 9.93 2.69
N ASP A 166 -13.77 9.32 2.16
CA ASP A 166 -15.13 9.89 2.13
C ASP A 166 -16.02 9.40 3.30
N ALA A 167 -15.54 8.50 4.15
CA ALA A 167 -16.28 7.97 5.30
C ALA A 167 -16.70 9.09 6.28
N ASP A 168 -17.67 8.81 7.17
CA ASP A 168 -18.12 9.79 8.16
C ASP A 168 -17.07 10.06 9.24
N GLU A 169 -16.32 9.03 9.62
CA GLU A 169 -15.22 9.14 10.57
C GLU A 169 -13.94 9.61 9.88
N HIS A 170 -13.13 10.38 10.62
CA HIS A 170 -11.84 10.84 10.10
C HIS A 170 -10.90 9.65 9.87
N PRO A 171 -10.28 9.54 8.66
CA PRO A 171 -9.52 8.34 8.24
C PRO A 171 -8.21 8.13 9.00
N GLY A 172 -7.78 9.08 9.84
CA GLY A 172 -6.49 9.04 10.53
C GLY A 172 -5.32 9.62 9.72
N PHE A 173 -5.57 10.11 8.49
CA PHE A 173 -4.60 10.80 7.63
C PHE A 173 -5.31 11.76 6.66
N GLU A 174 -4.55 12.71 6.08
CA GLU A 174 -5.07 13.75 5.18
C GLU A 174 -4.74 13.49 3.71
N GLU A 175 -3.70 12.72 3.41
CA GLU A 175 -3.26 12.43 2.06
C GLU A 175 -2.86 10.96 1.91
N PHE A 176 -3.37 10.32 0.86
CA PHE A 176 -2.89 9.02 0.41
C PHE A 176 -2.20 9.18 -0.94
N LEU A 177 -0.89 8.96 -0.96
CA LEU A 177 -0.07 9.01 -2.16
C LEU A 177 0.16 7.59 -2.68
N LEU A 178 -0.60 7.19 -3.68
CA LEU A 178 -0.42 5.91 -4.37
C LEU A 178 0.65 6.05 -5.44
N VAL A 179 1.82 5.47 -5.17
CA VAL A 179 3.00 5.58 -6.05
C VAL A 179 3.09 4.36 -6.94
N VAL A 180 2.90 4.55 -8.23
CA VAL A 180 2.80 3.46 -9.21
C VAL A 180 3.98 3.49 -10.17
N LYS A 181 4.75 2.41 -10.19
CA LYS A 181 5.87 2.22 -11.12
C LYS A 181 5.46 1.44 -12.38
N ASP A 182 4.47 0.56 -12.25
CA ASP A 182 4.00 -0.29 -13.36
C ASP A 182 3.02 0.48 -14.25
N ARG A 183 3.45 0.77 -15.50
CA ARG A 183 2.62 1.44 -16.50
C ARG A 183 1.35 0.68 -16.83
N ASN A 184 1.38 -0.66 -16.82
CA ASN A 184 0.18 -1.46 -17.08
C ASN A 184 -0.86 -1.26 -15.98
N PHE A 185 -0.45 -1.14 -14.73
CA PHE A 185 -1.36 -0.85 -13.64
C PHE A 185 -1.97 0.55 -13.76
N ILE A 186 -1.17 1.56 -14.13
CA ILE A 186 -1.68 2.92 -14.41
C ILE A 186 -2.73 2.92 -15.53
N MET A 187 -2.45 2.21 -16.63
CA MET A 187 -3.41 2.09 -17.74
C MET A 187 -4.71 1.42 -17.29
N ASN A 188 -4.63 0.38 -16.46
CA ASN A 188 -5.81 -0.27 -15.88
C ASN A 188 -6.58 0.68 -14.97
N MET A 189 -5.93 1.46 -14.11
CA MET A 189 -6.58 2.47 -13.27
C MET A 189 -7.34 3.50 -14.11
N ARG A 190 -6.71 4.03 -15.17
CA ARG A 190 -7.36 4.97 -16.10
C ARG A 190 -8.55 4.35 -16.83
N THR A 191 -8.43 3.10 -17.26
CA THR A 191 -9.53 2.38 -17.91
C THR A 191 -10.69 2.17 -16.94
N VAL A 192 -10.40 1.69 -15.74
CA VAL A 192 -11.41 1.50 -14.69
C VAL A 192 -12.11 2.82 -14.36
N TYR A 193 -11.36 3.91 -14.21
CA TYR A 193 -11.96 5.22 -13.98
C TYR A 193 -12.93 5.60 -15.11
N ARG A 194 -12.51 5.56 -16.39
CA ARG A 194 -13.36 5.91 -17.55
C ARG A 194 -14.64 5.07 -17.65
N GLU A 195 -14.56 3.81 -17.27
CA GLU A 195 -15.71 2.89 -17.30
C GLU A 195 -16.67 3.05 -16.11
N ASN A 196 -16.22 3.74 -15.06
CA ASN A 196 -16.96 3.92 -13.82
C ASN A 196 -16.93 5.37 -13.34
N GLU A 197 -16.93 6.33 -14.25
CA GLU A 197 -16.77 7.76 -13.96
C GLU A 197 -17.80 8.26 -12.94
N ASP A 198 -19.04 7.77 -13.05
CA ASP A 198 -20.14 8.08 -12.13
C ASP A 198 -19.87 7.61 -10.68
N GLN A 199 -19.02 6.58 -10.48
CA GLN A 199 -18.66 6.05 -9.17
C GLN A 199 -17.50 6.85 -8.54
N PHE A 200 -16.76 7.61 -9.34
CA PHE A 200 -15.58 8.38 -8.90
C PHE A 200 -15.73 9.88 -9.22
N PRO A 201 -16.81 10.55 -8.77
CA PRO A 201 -17.03 11.95 -9.08
C PRO A 201 -15.89 12.83 -8.56
N GLY A 202 -15.49 13.84 -9.35
CA GLY A 202 -14.45 14.80 -8.97
C GLY A 202 -13.02 14.27 -9.09
N MET A 203 -12.78 13.14 -9.74
CA MET A 203 -11.44 12.66 -10.06
C MET A 203 -10.83 13.50 -11.19
N ASP A 204 -9.70 14.11 -10.92
CA ASP A 204 -8.88 14.80 -11.94
C ASP A 204 -7.88 13.80 -12.53
N THR A 205 -7.85 13.71 -13.86
CA THR A 205 -6.95 12.86 -14.63
C THR A 205 -6.05 13.67 -15.57
N THR A 206 -5.86 14.97 -15.31
CA THR A 206 -5.03 15.86 -16.11
C THR A 206 -3.56 15.48 -15.96
N GLY A 207 -3.00 14.93 -17.00
CA GLY A 207 -1.63 14.42 -17.06
C GLY A 207 -1.53 13.21 -18.01
N ALA A 208 -2.58 12.98 -18.80
CA ALA A 208 -2.65 11.89 -19.78
C ALA A 208 -2.30 12.38 -21.18
#